data_5198fbcccea20aabbb1ddc2c80b4be6d
#
_entry.id   5198fbcccea20aabbb1ddc2c80b4be6d
#
_cell.length_a   1.000
_cell.length_b   1.000
_cell.length_c   1.000
_cell.angle_alpha   90.00
_cell.angle_beta   90.00
_cell.angle_gamma   90.00
#
_symmetry.space_group_name_H-M   'P 1'
#
loop_
_entity.id
_entity.type
_entity.pdbx_description
1 polymer ?
#
loop_
_entity_poly.entity_id
_entity_poly.type
_entity_poly.pdbx_seq_one_letter_code
_entity_poly.pdbx_strand_id
1 'polypeptide(L)'
;MAIVGLGEIGFEVAQRATAFGIQVRALDRTERSADAVKRIAALDIHMCASLQELLEGAEIVSLHLPLTDRTRNTVDARFLQCLPEGAILLNTARGGLIDQKALLEAMDRKGIRVGLDVYVDEPSASSADWRTSFTSHPNFVGTHHIGASTAQAQDAIAGGVVDAIEAYASGRLINCVNLVDRPLGACAITVRHRDEVGVLAAVLACLRGAGINVQQMQNEIFSGASPTAAVATIRASMTPSTQTLEDLRQLESVLRVDIVERV
;
A
#
# COMPACT_ATOMS: atom_id res chain seq x y z
N MET A 1 -7.02 -5.92 22.29
CA MET A 1 -7.38 -6.32 20.92
C MET A 1 -6.12 -6.38 20.07
N ALA A 2 -5.91 -7.46 19.32
CA ALA A 2 -4.82 -7.61 18.36
C ALA A 2 -5.33 -7.31 16.94
N ILE A 3 -4.64 -6.42 16.22
CA ILE A 3 -4.94 -6.09 14.82
C ILE A 3 -3.84 -6.69 13.94
N VAL A 4 -4.23 -7.68 13.13
CA VAL A 4 -3.34 -8.35 12.19
C VAL A 4 -3.45 -7.69 10.83
N GLY A 5 -2.55 -6.75 10.57
CA GLY A 5 -2.56 -5.91 9.37
C GLY A 5 -3.03 -4.47 9.66
N LEU A 6 -2.09 -3.60 10.02
CA LEU A 6 -2.35 -2.19 10.32
C LEU A 6 -2.20 -1.33 9.04
N GLY A 7 -3.03 -1.62 8.03
CA GLY A 7 -3.28 -0.81 6.84
C GLY A 7 -4.44 0.16 7.05
N GLU A 8 -5.00 0.77 6.01
CA GLU A 8 -6.09 1.75 6.15
C GLU A 8 -7.29 1.20 6.93
N ILE A 9 -7.78 0.00 6.59
CA ILE A 9 -8.91 -0.61 7.31
C ILE A 9 -8.51 -0.95 8.76
N GLY A 10 -7.30 -1.50 8.98
CA GLY A 10 -6.81 -1.79 10.32
C GLY A 10 -6.72 -0.55 11.21
N PHE A 11 -6.30 0.59 10.66
CA PHE A 11 -6.30 1.87 11.37
C PHE A 11 -7.71 2.36 11.72
N GLU A 12 -8.67 2.23 10.79
CA GLU A 12 -10.07 2.60 11.05
C GLU A 12 -10.69 1.75 12.17
N VAL A 13 -10.35 0.47 12.23
CA VAL A 13 -10.76 -0.42 13.33
C VAL A 13 -10.05 -0.05 14.63
N ALA A 14 -8.73 0.22 14.59
CA ALA A 14 -7.96 0.65 15.75
C ALA A 14 -8.54 1.93 16.38
N GLN A 15 -8.83 2.94 15.56
CA GLN A 15 -9.42 4.21 16.00
C GLN A 15 -10.74 4.01 16.73
N ARG A 16 -11.59 3.14 16.21
CA ARG A 16 -12.88 2.83 16.84
C ARG A 16 -12.69 2.02 18.11
N ALA A 17 -11.80 1.04 18.11
CA ALA A 17 -11.49 0.23 19.29
C ALA A 17 -10.96 1.09 20.45
N THR A 18 -10.02 1.99 20.18
CA THR A 18 -9.48 2.92 21.20
C THR A 18 -10.55 3.86 21.73
N ALA A 19 -11.49 4.33 20.88
CA ALA A 19 -12.60 5.16 21.30
C ALA A 19 -13.58 4.44 22.28
N PHE A 20 -13.62 3.10 22.22
CA PHE A 20 -14.33 2.26 23.19
C PHE A 20 -13.49 1.88 24.42
N GLY A 21 -12.29 2.43 24.58
CA GLY A 21 -11.38 2.13 25.68
C GLY A 21 -10.66 0.77 25.54
N ILE A 22 -10.67 0.16 24.36
CA ILE A 22 -9.99 -1.10 24.10
C ILE A 22 -8.51 -0.82 23.83
N GLN A 23 -7.62 -1.47 24.56
CA GLN A 23 -6.19 -1.45 24.29
C GLN A 23 -5.90 -2.17 22.96
N VAL A 24 -5.27 -1.47 22.01
CA VAL A 24 -4.96 -1.99 20.68
C VAL A 24 -3.48 -2.35 20.59
N ARG A 25 -3.20 -3.52 20.04
CA ARG A 25 -1.84 -3.98 19.70
C ARG A 25 -1.76 -4.35 18.23
N ALA A 26 -0.61 -4.10 17.61
CA ALA A 26 -0.33 -4.47 16.22
C ALA A 26 1.14 -4.90 16.05
N LEU A 27 1.43 -5.62 14.96
CA LEU A 27 2.78 -6.07 14.66
C LEU A 27 3.63 -4.90 14.15
N ASP A 28 4.83 -4.77 14.68
CA ASP A 28 5.79 -3.80 14.15
C ASP A 28 6.31 -4.23 12.76
N ARG A 29 6.55 -3.26 11.91
CA ARG A 29 7.13 -3.42 10.57
C ARG A 29 8.27 -2.42 10.41
N THR A 30 9.36 -2.87 9.82
CA THR A 30 10.58 -2.07 9.62
C THR A 30 10.40 -0.86 8.70
N GLU A 31 9.39 -0.90 7.82
CA GLU A 31 9.13 0.19 6.87
C GLU A 31 7.69 0.70 7.02
N ARG A 32 7.53 1.86 7.67
CA ARG A 32 6.26 2.58 7.77
C ARG A 32 6.42 4.00 7.24
N SER A 33 5.39 4.52 6.59
CA SER A 33 5.35 5.93 6.22
C SER A 33 5.35 6.82 7.47
N ALA A 34 5.85 8.06 7.34
CA ALA A 34 5.83 9.03 8.43
C ALA A 34 4.40 9.31 8.95
N ASP A 35 3.41 9.26 8.06
CA ASP A 35 2.00 9.38 8.43
C ASP A 35 1.51 8.21 9.28
N ALA A 36 1.84 6.98 8.90
CA ALA A 36 1.48 5.79 9.68
C ALA A 36 2.10 5.84 11.10
N VAL A 37 3.34 6.30 11.24
CA VAL A 37 4.00 6.48 12.56
C VAL A 37 3.24 7.50 13.41
N LYS A 38 2.82 8.63 12.83
CA LYS A 38 2.02 9.64 13.54
C LYS A 38 0.67 9.08 13.99
N ARG A 39 -0.03 8.34 13.12
CA ARG A 39 -1.33 7.71 13.44
C ARG A 39 -1.19 6.67 14.57
N ILE A 40 -0.13 5.86 14.56
CA ILE A 40 0.18 4.89 15.63
C ILE A 40 0.32 5.61 16.97
N ALA A 41 1.15 6.66 17.01
CA ALA A 41 1.37 7.45 18.23
C ALA A 41 0.09 8.15 18.71
N ALA A 42 -0.71 8.72 17.80
CA ALA A 42 -1.96 9.41 18.14
C ALA A 42 -3.04 8.48 18.72
N LEU A 43 -3.02 7.19 18.36
CA LEU A 43 -3.99 6.19 18.83
C LEU A 43 -3.44 5.34 19.99
N ASP A 44 -2.24 5.61 20.48
CA ASP A 44 -1.56 4.84 21.53
C ASP A 44 -1.55 3.33 21.25
N ILE A 45 -1.24 2.95 19.98
CA ILE A 45 -1.20 1.56 19.56
C ILE A 45 0.10 0.92 20.05
N HIS A 46 0.00 -0.13 20.85
CA HIS A 46 1.19 -0.89 21.29
C HIS A 46 1.74 -1.73 20.14
N MET A 47 3.00 -1.50 19.77
CA MET A 47 3.67 -2.21 18.68
C MET A 47 4.43 -3.42 19.22
N CYS A 48 4.06 -4.62 18.74
CA CYS A 48 4.65 -5.89 19.13
C CYS A 48 5.76 -6.31 18.16
N ALA A 49 6.86 -6.84 18.67
CA ALA A 49 7.98 -7.30 17.86
C ALA A 49 7.73 -8.67 17.20
N SER A 50 6.80 -9.46 17.71
CA SER A 50 6.49 -10.80 17.17
C SER A 50 4.99 -11.09 17.17
N LEU A 51 4.60 -12.05 16.32
CA LEU A 51 3.22 -12.53 16.27
C LEU A 51 2.80 -13.17 17.61
N GLN A 52 3.69 -13.88 18.26
CA GLN A 52 3.43 -14.48 19.57
C GLN A 52 3.08 -13.41 20.62
N GLU A 53 3.90 -12.36 20.72
CA GLU A 53 3.65 -11.23 21.61
C GLU A 53 2.32 -10.53 21.29
N LEU A 54 2.00 -10.37 20.01
CA LEU A 54 0.73 -9.78 19.57
C LEU A 54 -0.48 -10.57 20.05
N LEU A 55 -0.40 -11.91 20.00
CA LEU A 55 -1.53 -12.81 20.26
C LEU A 55 -1.65 -13.20 21.75
N GLU A 56 -0.58 -13.13 22.52
CA GLU A 56 -0.58 -13.49 23.92
C GLU A 56 -1.57 -12.61 24.71
N GLY A 57 -2.57 -13.25 25.33
CA GLY A 57 -3.63 -12.56 26.07
C GLY A 57 -4.57 -11.72 25.18
N ALA A 58 -4.58 -11.89 23.87
CA ALA A 58 -5.47 -11.16 22.98
C ALA A 58 -6.89 -11.74 23.05
N GLU A 59 -7.79 -11.07 23.75
CA GLU A 59 -9.20 -11.46 23.85
C GLU A 59 -9.96 -11.29 22.52
N ILE A 60 -9.53 -10.34 21.68
CA ILE A 60 -10.11 -10.06 20.37
C ILE A 60 -8.97 -9.97 19.35
N VAL A 61 -9.10 -10.67 18.24
CA VAL A 61 -8.20 -10.61 17.08
C VAL A 61 -8.99 -10.24 15.85
N SER A 62 -8.52 -9.26 15.10
CA SER A 62 -9.14 -8.82 13.85
C SER A 62 -8.14 -8.85 12.69
N LEU A 63 -8.53 -9.49 11.57
CA LEU A 63 -7.67 -9.70 10.42
C LEU A 63 -7.94 -8.64 9.34
N HIS A 64 -6.87 -7.97 8.88
CA HIS A 64 -6.90 -6.93 7.85
C HIS A 64 -5.72 -7.07 6.86
N LEU A 65 -5.32 -8.29 6.56
CA LEU A 65 -4.28 -8.59 5.59
C LEU A 65 -4.86 -8.83 4.19
N PRO A 66 -4.14 -8.46 3.12
CA PRO A 66 -4.45 -8.95 1.78
C PRO A 66 -4.14 -10.45 1.70
N LEU A 67 -4.86 -11.19 0.84
CA LEU A 67 -4.54 -12.59 0.55
C LEU A 67 -3.42 -12.64 -0.50
N THR A 68 -2.30 -13.20 -0.12
CA THR A 68 -1.13 -13.47 -0.96
C THR A 68 -0.60 -14.86 -0.61
N ASP A 69 0.36 -15.38 -1.37
CA ASP A 69 1.01 -16.64 -1.03
C ASP A 69 1.67 -16.62 0.37
N ARG A 70 2.14 -15.45 0.81
CA ARG A 70 2.76 -15.26 2.13
C ARG A 70 1.76 -15.15 3.27
N THR A 71 0.52 -14.74 3.00
CA THR A 71 -0.51 -14.51 4.02
C THR A 71 -1.57 -15.59 4.03
N ARG A 72 -1.56 -16.49 3.05
CA ARG A 72 -2.43 -17.67 3.03
C ARG A 72 -2.23 -18.51 4.29
N ASN A 73 -3.34 -18.90 4.90
CA ASN A 73 -3.35 -19.67 6.15
C ASN A 73 -2.49 -19.05 7.27
N THR A 74 -2.41 -17.72 7.34
CA THR A 74 -1.76 -17.02 8.47
C THR A 74 -2.37 -17.47 9.80
N VAL A 75 -3.68 -17.69 9.83
CA VAL A 75 -4.38 -18.26 10.98
C VAL A 75 -4.39 -19.78 10.85
N ASP A 76 -3.31 -20.38 11.26
CA ASP A 76 -3.10 -21.82 11.34
C ASP A 76 -3.27 -22.33 12.78
N ALA A 77 -3.01 -23.63 13.01
CA ALA A 77 -3.08 -24.26 14.32
C ALA A 77 -2.13 -23.59 15.36
N ARG A 78 -0.96 -23.11 14.93
CA ARG A 78 0.02 -22.46 15.82
C ARG A 78 -0.47 -21.08 16.24
N PHE A 79 -1.00 -20.32 15.31
CA PHE A 79 -1.65 -19.02 15.59
C PHE A 79 -2.77 -19.19 16.62
N LEU A 80 -3.68 -20.14 16.37
CA LEU A 80 -4.84 -20.40 17.23
C LEU A 80 -4.44 -20.95 18.62
N GLN A 81 -3.31 -21.65 18.70
CA GLN A 81 -2.76 -22.13 19.97
C GLN A 81 -2.31 -20.97 20.89
N CYS A 82 -1.83 -19.84 20.32
CA CYS A 82 -1.42 -18.67 21.08
C CYS A 82 -2.59 -17.87 21.69
N LEU A 83 -3.81 -18.04 21.19
CA LEU A 83 -4.97 -17.31 21.68
C LEU A 83 -5.44 -17.85 23.04
N PRO A 84 -5.96 -17.00 23.94
CA PRO A 84 -6.62 -17.46 25.16
C PRO A 84 -7.93 -18.22 24.82
N GLU A 85 -8.39 -19.02 25.80
CA GLU A 85 -9.71 -19.66 25.70
C GLU A 85 -10.83 -18.62 25.59
N GLY A 86 -11.83 -18.89 24.76
CA GLY A 86 -12.94 -18.00 24.52
C GLY A 86 -12.62 -16.72 23.75
N ALA A 87 -11.40 -16.58 23.19
CA ALA A 87 -11.04 -15.42 22.36
C ALA A 87 -11.99 -15.24 21.18
N ILE A 88 -12.11 -14.03 20.70
CA ILE A 88 -12.93 -13.66 19.53
C ILE A 88 -11.99 -13.46 18.34
N LEU A 89 -12.23 -14.19 17.25
CA LEU A 89 -11.53 -14.01 15.98
C LEU A 89 -12.48 -13.41 14.94
N LEU A 90 -12.11 -12.29 14.36
CA LEU A 90 -12.89 -11.58 13.34
C LEU A 90 -12.13 -11.56 12.01
N ASN A 91 -12.81 -11.97 10.94
CA ASN A 91 -12.27 -11.88 9.58
C ASN A 91 -13.28 -11.28 8.60
N THR A 92 -13.02 -10.05 8.22
CA THR A 92 -13.74 -9.33 7.16
C THR A 92 -12.81 -9.00 5.99
N ALA A 93 -11.63 -9.64 5.92
CA ALA A 93 -10.63 -9.39 4.90
C ALA A 93 -10.71 -10.40 3.75
N ARG A 94 -10.20 -11.63 3.95
CA ARG A 94 -10.24 -12.71 2.94
C ARG A 94 -10.32 -14.07 3.63
N GLY A 95 -11.15 -14.98 3.12
CA GLY A 95 -11.35 -16.32 3.68
C GLY A 95 -10.07 -17.15 3.73
N GLY A 96 -9.27 -17.09 2.67
CA GLY A 96 -8.01 -17.85 2.56
C GLY A 96 -6.89 -17.45 3.55
N LEU A 97 -7.12 -16.47 4.42
CA LEU A 97 -6.21 -16.15 5.54
C LEU A 97 -6.29 -17.19 6.65
N ILE A 98 -7.35 -18.00 6.70
CA ILE A 98 -7.66 -18.93 7.78
C ILE A 98 -7.60 -20.38 7.26
N ASP A 99 -6.89 -21.24 7.98
CA ASP A 99 -7.07 -22.68 7.87
C ASP A 99 -8.38 -23.07 8.58
N GLN A 100 -9.41 -23.36 7.78
CA GLN A 100 -10.75 -23.67 8.27
C GLN A 100 -10.78 -24.88 9.21
N LYS A 101 -9.99 -25.91 8.91
CA LYS A 101 -9.94 -27.12 9.74
C LYS A 101 -9.34 -26.82 11.10
N ALA A 102 -8.22 -26.10 11.13
CA ALA A 102 -7.57 -25.69 12.37
C ALA A 102 -8.48 -24.79 13.20
N LEU A 103 -9.24 -23.91 12.53
CA LEU A 103 -10.18 -23.01 13.24
C LEU A 103 -11.34 -23.81 13.86
N LEU A 104 -11.98 -24.74 13.17
CA LEU A 104 -13.04 -25.58 13.72
C LEU A 104 -12.54 -26.35 14.95
N GLU A 105 -11.35 -26.97 14.87
CA GLU A 105 -10.75 -27.67 16.00
C GLU A 105 -10.47 -26.72 17.20
N ALA A 106 -10.10 -25.47 16.95
CA ALA A 106 -9.87 -24.49 18.02
C ALA A 106 -11.20 -23.99 18.64
N MET A 107 -12.25 -23.83 17.83
CA MET A 107 -13.60 -23.51 18.31
C MET A 107 -14.11 -24.58 19.26
N ASP A 108 -13.95 -25.86 18.90
CA ASP A 108 -14.38 -26.99 19.74
C ASP A 108 -13.55 -27.10 21.03
N ARG A 109 -12.23 -26.98 20.95
CA ARG A 109 -11.33 -27.27 22.09
C ARG A 109 -11.12 -26.09 23.02
N LYS A 110 -11.06 -24.85 22.48
CA LYS A 110 -10.75 -23.63 23.25
C LYS A 110 -11.95 -22.69 23.37
N GLY A 111 -13.10 -23.05 22.79
CA GLY A 111 -14.26 -22.18 22.79
C GLY A 111 -14.07 -20.87 22.03
N ILE A 112 -13.16 -20.83 21.05
CA ILE A 112 -12.94 -19.64 20.21
C ILE A 112 -14.26 -19.22 19.58
N ARG A 113 -14.60 -17.95 19.68
CA ARG A 113 -15.79 -17.35 19.06
C ARG A 113 -15.38 -16.67 17.76
N VAL A 114 -16.17 -16.83 16.70
CA VAL A 114 -15.75 -16.46 15.36
C VAL A 114 -16.79 -15.58 14.68
N GLY A 115 -16.36 -14.45 14.13
CA GLY A 115 -17.14 -13.60 13.24
C GLY A 115 -16.52 -13.53 11.85
N LEU A 116 -17.20 -14.06 10.83
CA LEU A 116 -16.70 -14.09 9.45
C LEU A 116 -17.65 -13.38 8.49
N ASP A 117 -17.12 -12.52 7.64
CA ASP A 117 -17.80 -11.97 6.47
C ASP A 117 -17.34 -12.66 5.17
N VAL A 118 -16.21 -13.40 5.23
CA VAL A 118 -15.50 -13.97 4.09
C VAL A 118 -15.11 -15.42 4.33
N TYR A 119 -15.10 -16.23 3.27
CA TYR A 119 -14.88 -17.68 3.34
C TYR A 119 -13.94 -18.17 2.24
N VAL A 120 -13.41 -19.41 2.37
CA VAL A 120 -12.48 -19.96 1.39
C VAL A 120 -13.19 -20.31 0.08
N ASP A 121 -14.37 -20.95 0.18
CA ASP A 121 -15.12 -21.49 -0.96
C ASP A 121 -16.39 -20.69 -1.22
N GLU A 122 -16.27 -19.37 -1.34
CA GLU A 122 -17.39 -18.51 -1.65
C GLU A 122 -17.94 -18.81 -3.05
N PRO A 123 -19.27 -18.95 -3.21
CA PRO A 123 -19.85 -19.10 -4.54
C PRO A 123 -19.61 -17.84 -5.38
N SER A 124 -19.25 -18.04 -6.65
CA SER A 124 -19.04 -16.94 -7.60
C SER A 124 -20.35 -16.31 -8.11
N ALA A 125 -21.48 -16.95 -7.84
CA ALA A 125 -22.81 -16.46 -8.24
C ALA A 125 -23.30 -15.38 -7.28
N SER A 126 -24.06 -14.42 -7.78
CA SER A 126 -24.67 -13.34 -6.99
C SER A 126 -25.74 -13.82 -6.00
N SER A 127 -26.24 -15.05 -6.17
CA SER A 127 -27.19 -15.71 -5.27
C SER A 127 -26.91 -17.21 -5.32
N ALA A 128 -26.75 -17.84 -4.16
CA ALA A 128 -26.58 -19.29 -4.05
C ALA A 128 -27.13 -19.80 -2.72
N ASP A 129 -27.69 -21.02 -2.72
CA ASP A 129 -27.95 -21.75 -1.47
C ASP A 129 -26.63 -22.42 -1.07
N TRP A 130 -25.91 -21.79 -0.18
CA TRP A 130 -24.59 -22.21 0.25
C TRP A 130 -24.46 -22.26 1.76
N ARG A 131 -23.80 -23.28 2.26
CA ARG A 131 -23.52 -23.46 3.68
C ARG A 131 -22.03 -23.71 3.92
N THR A 132 -21.46 -23.00 4.87
CA THR A 132 -20.10 -23.25 5.35
C THR A 132 -20.10 -24.33 6.45
N SER A 133 -18.97 -24.97 6.67
CA SER A 133 -18.75 -25.89 7.79
C SER A 133 -18.96 -25.26 9.17
N PHE A 134 -18.93 -23.94 9.26
CA PHE A 134 -19.18 -23.18 10.48
C PHE A 134 -20.67 -22.98 10.81
N THR A 135 -21.57 -23.12 9.83
CA THR A 135 -22.99 -22.67 9.92
C THR A 135 -23.74 -23.25 11.13
N SER A 136 -23.41 -24.46 11.57
CA SER A 136 -24.06 -25.11 12.70
C SER A 136 -23.32 -24.96 14.02
N HIS A 137 -22.18 -24.25 14.03
CA HIS A 137 -21.37 -24.12 15.25
C HIS A 137 -21.91 -23.00 16.16
N PRO A 138 -22.14 -23.23 17.48
CA PRO A 138 -22.75 -22.25 18.39
C PRO A 138 -21.90 -20.99 18.60
N ASN A 139 -20.58 -21.07 18.40
CA ASN A 139 -19.64 -19.97 18.54
C ASN A 139 -19.38 -19.22 17.22
N PHE A 140 -20.25 -19.37 16.22
CA PHE A 140 -20.10 -18.74 14.91
C PHE A 140 -21.18 -17.69 14.66
N VAL A 141 -20.75 -16.55 14.14
CA VAL A 141 -21.62 -15.53 13.52
C VAL A 141 -21.03 -15.20 12.14
N GLY A 142 -21.86 -15.18 11.11
CA GLY A 142 -21.40 -14.91 9.75
C GLY A 142 -22.33 -14.03 8.95
N THR A 143 -21.74 -13.29 8.02
CA THR A 143 -22.42 -12.55 6.96
C THR A 143 -21.92 -13.05 5.60
N HIS A 144 -22.55 -12.65 4.53
CA HIS A 144 -22.32 -13.20 3.19
C HIS A 144 -21.51 -12.25 2.30
N HIS A 145 -20.34 -11.80 2.80
CA HIS A 145 -19.38 -10.92 2.13
C HIS A 145 -20.00 -9.56 1.74
N ILE A 146 -20.56 -8.88 2.71
CA ILE A 146 -21.31 -7.63 2.54
C ILE A 146 -20.61 -6.39 3.08
N GLY A 147 -19.35 -6.51 3.54
CA GLY A 147 -18.62 -5.42 4.18
C GLY A 147 -18.50 -4.15 3.32
N ALA A 148 -18.47 -4.27 2.00
CA ALA A 148 -18.46 -3.16 1.05
C ALA A 148 -19.81 -2.96 0.32
N SER A 149 -20.86 -3.67 0.71
CA SER A 149 -22.17 -3.68 0.02
C SER A 149 -23.15 -2.63 0.58
N THR A 150 -22.64 -1.44 0.92
CA THR A 150 -23.47 -0.29 1.33
C THR A 150 -23.55 0.74 0.19
N ALA A 151 -24.66 1.48 0.10
CA ALA A 151 -24.81 2.55 -0.89
C ALA A 151 -23.63 3.55 -0.80
N GLN A 152 -23.26 3.97 0.42
CA GLN A 152 -22.14 4.87 0.65
C GLN A 152 -20.81 4.32 0.13
N ALA A 153 -20.52 3.03 0.31
CA ALA A 153 -19.30 2.41 -0.19
C ALA A 153 -19.29 2.33 -1.72
N GLN A 154 -20.43 2.00 -2.33
CA GLN A 154 -20.58 1.95 -3.78
C GLN A 154 -20.40 3.34 -4.43
N ASP A 155 -20.99 4.37 -3.85
CA ASP A 155 -20.83 5.75 -4.30
C ASP A 155 -19.37 6.22 -4.19
N ALA A 156 -18.69 5.89 -3.08
CA ALA A 156 -17.29 6.22 -2.89
C ALA A 156 -16.37 5.48 -3.89
N ILE A 157 -16.65 4.21 -4.20
CA ILE A 157 -15.91 3.43 -5.21
C ILE A 157 -16.13 4.06 -6.60
N ALA A 158 -17.38 4.36 -6.96
CA ALA A 158 -17.70 4.98 -8.25
C ALA A 158 -16.98 6.33 -8.40
N GLY A 159 -17.04 7.19 -7.38
CA GLY A 159 -16.32 8.47 -7.37
C GLY A 159 -14.81 8.29 -7.55
N GLY A 160 -14.19 7.37 -6.80
CA GLY A 160 -12.75 7.10 -6.92
C GLY A 160 -12.32 6.57 -8.29
N VAL A 161 -13.19 5.81 -8.99
CA VAL A 161 -12.94 5.38 -10.36
C VAL A 161 -12.99 6.57 -11.33
N VAL A 162 -13.99 7.44 -11.19
CA VAL A 162 -14.09 8.66 -12.01
C VAL A 162 -12.87 9.55 -11.82
N ASP A 163 -12.48 9.81 -10.57
CA ASP A 163 -11.28 10.62 -10.23
C ASP A 163 -10.00 10.02 -10.87
N ALA A 164 -9.86 8.70 -10.86
CA ALA A 164 -8.71 8.03 -11.48
C ALA A 164 -8.70 8.19 -13.00
N ILE A 165 -9.86 8.11 -13.65
CA ILE A 165 -9.98 8.32 -15.11
C ILE A 165 -9.66 9.78 -15.50
N GLU A 166 -10.19 10.74 -14.76
CA GLU A 166 -9.93 12.17 -14.99
C GLU A 166 -8.46 12.54 -14.74
N ALA A 167 -7.87 11.99 -13.69
CA ALA A 167 -6.45 12.16 -13.41
C ALA A 167 -5.61 11.58 -14.56
N TYR A 168 -5.92 10.37 -15.03
CA TYR A 168 -5.22 9.74 -16.16
C TYR A 168 -5.36 10.55 -17.44
N ALA A 169 -6.55 11.03 -17.76
CA ALA A 169 -6.80 11.88 -18.95
C ALA A 169 -6.01 13.21 -18.89
N SER A 170 -5.71 13.71 -17.70
CA SER A 170 -4.85 14.90 -17.48
C SER A 170 -3.36 14.57 -17.30
N GLY A 171 -2.94 13.34 -17.59
CA GLY A 171 -1.53 12.90 -17.51
C GLY A 171 -1.03 12.64 -16.09
N ARG A 172 -1.93 12.52 -15.09
CA ARG A 172 -1.58 12.23 -13.70
C ARG A 172 -1.98 10.79 -13.33
N LEU A 173 -1.20 10.17 -12.47
CA LEU A 173 -1.52 8.86 -11.89
C LEU A 173 -1.88 9.04 -10.42
N ILE A 174 -3.04 8.54 -10.01
CA ILE A 174 -3.49 8.51 -8.63
C ILE A 174 -3.89 7.08 -8.24
N ASN A 175 -3.87 6.76 -6.97
CA ASN A 175 -4.28 5.46 -6.43
C ASN A 175 -3.56 4.26 -7.07
N CYS A 176 -2.32 4.46 -7.53
CA CYS A 176 -1.52 3.43 -8.19
C CYS A 176 -0.67 2.68 -7.15
N VAL A 177 -1.00 1.42 -6.90
CA VAL A 177 -0.38 0.60 -5.83
C VAL A 177 1.02 0.09 -6.16
N ASN A 178 1.45 0.19 -7.40
CA ASN A 178 2.74 -0.30 -7.88
C ASN A 178 3.67 0.82 -8.40
N LEU A 179 3.33 2.07 -8.16
CA LEU A 179 4.27 3.17 -8.32
C LEU A 179 5.32 3.12 -7.23
N VAL A 180 6.53 3.50 -7.59
CA VAL A 180 7.62 3.65 -6.62
C VAL A 180 7.39 4.92 -5.82
N ASP A 181 6.96 4.79 -4.55
CA ASP A 181 6.72 5.89 -3.62
C ASP A 181 8.02 6.32 -2.91
N ARG A 182 9.07 6.51 -3.67
CA ARG A 182 10.34 7.07 -3.19
C ARG A 182 10.89 8.05 -4.22
N PRO A 183 11.61 9.08 -3.77
CA PRO A 183 12.28 9.96 -4.70
C PRO A 183 13.21 9.16 -5.59
N LEU A 184 13.01 9.25 -6.91
CA LEU A 184 13.81 8.55 -7.90
C LEU A 184 15.15 9.29 -8.12
N GLY A 185 16.19 8.53 -8.45
CA GLY A 185 17.50 9.03 -8.84
C GLY A 185 18.47 9.28 -7.68
N ALA A 186 19.76 9.06 -7.96
CA ALA A 186 20.88 9.44 -7.10
C ALA A 186 21.16 10.95 -7.17
N CYS A 187 20.78 11.59 -8.27
CA CYS A 187 20.92 13.03 -8.48
C CYS A 187 19.78 13.58 -9.34
N ALA A 188 19.63 14.90 -9.32
CA ALA A 188 18.81 15.66 -10.26
C ALA A 188 19.70 16.53 -11.15
N ILE A 189 19.57 16.35 -12.47
CA ILE A 189 20.24 17.15 -13.49
C ILE A 189 19.20 18.14 -14.01
N THR A 190 19.48 19.44 -13.92
CA THR A 190 18.63 20.48 -14.46
C THR A 190 19.28 21.04 -15.71
N VAL A 191 18.62 20.87 -16.86
CA VAL A 191 19.09 21.35 -18.16
C VAL A 191 18.18 22.49 -18.61
N ARG A 192 18.71 23.70 -18.69
CA ARG A 192 18.04 24.83 -19.33
C ARG A 192 18.39 24.83 -20.80
N HIS A 193 17.39 24.86 -21.65
CA HIS A 193 17.61 24.76 -23.08
C HIS A 193 16.60 25.64 -23.85
N ARG A 194 16.86 25.84 -25.16
CA ARG A 194 15.84 26.39 -26.06
C ARG A 194 14.78 25.31 -26.37
N ASP A 195 13.56 25.71 -26.46
CA ASP A 195 12.46 24.80 -26.84
C ASP A 195 12.48 24.58 -28.35
N GLU A 196 13.36 23.70 -28.78
CA GLU A 196 13.61 23.36 -30.18
C GLU A 196 13.61 21.85 -30.38
N VAL A 197 13.24 21.44 -31.61
CA VAL A 197 13.14 20.02 -31.97
C VAL A 197 14.54 19.37 -31.87
N GLY A 198 14.61 18.24 -31.15
CA GLY A 198 15.79 17.41 -31.03
C GLY A 198 16.68 17.71 -29.81
N VAL A 199 16.50 18.83 -29.11
CA VAL A 199 17.37 19.19 -27.96
C VAL A 199 17.24 18.14 -26.84
N LEU A 200 16.01 17.78 -26.42
CA LEU A 200 15.81 16.74 -25.41
C LEU A 200 16.32 15.37 -25.88
N ALA A 201 16.20 15.06 -27.16
CA ALA A 201 16.72 13.81 -27.72
C ALA A 201 18.26 13.77 -27.62
N ALA A 202 18.94 14.88 -27.90
CA ALA A 202 20.43 15.01 -27.78
C ALA A 202 20.87 14.86 -26.30
N VAL A 203 20.16 15.52 -25.38
CA VAL A 203 20.39 15.37 -23.92
C VAL A 203 20.29 13.92 -23.48
N LEU A 204 19.20 13.25 -23.85
CA LEU A 204 18.99 11.84 -23.50
C LEU A 204 19.97 10.90 -24.15
N ALA A 205 20.40 11.20 -25.40
CA ALA A 205 21.44 10.43 -26.10
C ALA A 205 22.80 10.55 -25.39
N CYS A 206 23.17 11.75 -24.92
CA CYS A 206 24.39 11.99 -24.16
C CYS A 206 24.37 11.17 -22.83
N LEU A 207 23.29 11.22 -22.08
CA LEU A 207 23.15 10.44 -20.84
C LEU A 207 23.20 8.93 -21.11
N ARG A 208 22.53 8.47 -22.17
CA ARG A 208 22.60 7.07 -22.62
C ARG A 208 24.03 6.66 -22.98
N GLY A 209 24.76 7.49 -23.69
CA GLY A 209 26.16 7.24 -24.04
C GLY A 209 27.08 7.08 -22.83
N ALA A 210 26.75 7.77 -21.75
CA ALA A 210 27.44 7.67 -20.47
C ALA A 210 26.93 6.50 -19.58
N GLY A 211 26.01 5.66 -20.07
CA GLY A 211 25.42 4.54 -19.30
C GLY A 211 24.47 4.96 -18.18
N ILE A 212 23.98 6.20 -18.21
CA ILE A 212 23.12 6.76 -17.16
C ILE A 212 21.64 6.48 -17.49
N ASN A 213 20.95 5.76 -16.61
CA ASN A 213 19.51 5.54 -16.73
C ASN A 213 18.73 6.74 -16.20
N VAL A 214 17.79 7.23 -17.01
CA VAL A 214 16.83 8.27 -16.62
C VAL A 214 15.63 7.60 -15.98
N GLN A 215 15.37 7.93 -14.73
CA GLN A 215 14.27 7.35 -13.95
C GLN A 215 13.00 8.21 -13.97
N GLN A 216 13.18 9.53 -14.12
CA GLN A 216 12.10 10.49 -14.27
C GLN A 216 12.61 11.70 -15.04
N MET A 217 11.77 12.28 -15.88
CA MET A 217 12.03 13.55 -16.53
C MET A 217 10.76 14.40 -16.56
N GLN A 218 10.93 15.68 -16.29
CA GLN A 218 9.89 16.69 -16.42
C GLN A 218 10.46 17.84 -17.24
N ASN A 219 9.71 18.35 -18.22
CA ASN A 219 10.11 19.49 -19.03
C ASN A 219 9.07 20.60 -18.89
N GLU A 220 9.51 21.78 -18.54
CA GLU A 220 8.67 22.95 -18.36
C GLU A 220 9.10 24.04 -19.34
N ILE A 221 8.14 24.58 -20.10
CA ILE A 221 8.38 25.60 -21.12
C ILE A 221 8.00 26.95 -20.54
N PHE A 222 8.90 27.92 -20.65
CA PHE A 222 8.63 29.29 -20.20
C PHE A 222 7.87 30.07 -21.27
N SER A 223 6.81 30.77 -20.86
CA SER A 223 6.13 31.70 -21.76
C SER A 223 7.01 32.92 -22.01
N GLY A 224 7.14 33.35 -23.28
CA GLY A 224 7.98 34.51 -23.61
C GLY A 224 8.13 34.72 -25.12
N ALA A 225 9.08 35.56 -25.51
CA ALA A 225 9.43 35.80 -26.91
C ALA A 225 10.11 34.55 -27.52
N SER A 226 9.90 34.32 -28.81
CA SER A 226 10.53 33.23 -29.56
C SER A 226 12.03 33.55 -29.82
N PRO A 227 12.94 32.57 -29.66
CA PRO A 227 12.70 31.20 -29.21
C PRO A 227 12.43 31.12 -27.71
N THR A 228 11.48 30.29 -27.32
CA THR A 228 11.15 30.05 -25.92
C THR A 228 12.23 29.21 -25.26
N ALA A 229 12.48 29.49 -23.98
CA ALA A 229 13.35 28.67 -23.15
C ALA A 229 12.52 27.59 -22.43
N ALA A 230 13.18 26.46 -22.14
CA ALA A 230 12.60 25.40 -21.33
C ALA A 230 13.62 24.91 -20.28
N VAL A 231 13.10 24.22 -19.27
CA VAL A 231 13.93 23.57 -18.27
C VAL A 231 13.52 22.09 -18.15
N ALA A 232 14.45 21.21 -18.40
CA ALA A 232 14.29 19.78 -18.16
C ALA A 232 14.91 19.41 -16.82
N THR A 233 14.11 18.88 -15.90
CA THR A 233 14.60 18.28 -14.66
C THR A 233 14.62 16.76 -14.84
N ILE A 234 15.82 16.17 -14.77
CA ILE A 234 16.09 14.76 -15.05
C ILE A 234 16.58 14.09 -13.77
N ARG A 235 15.87 13.07 -13.30
CA ARG A 235 16.30 12.20 -12.21
C ARG A 235 17.11 11.05 -12.77
N ALA A 236 18.39 10.97 -12.43
CA ALA A 236 19.34 10.01 -12.98
C ALA A 236 19.72 8.94 -11.95
N SER A 237 19.90 7.69 -12.39
CA SER A 237 20.25 6.55 -11.54
C SER A 237 21.61 6.67 -10.84
N MET A 238 22.49 7.53 -11.37
CA MET A 238 23.83 7.81 -10.85
C MET A 238 24.26 9.23 -11.20
N THR A 239 25.22 9.77 -10.45
CA THR A 239 25.82 11.08 -10.71
C THR A 239 26.65 11.05 -12.00
N PRO A 240 26.42 11.95 -12.97
CA PRO A 240 27.23 12.06 -14.15
C PRO A 240 28.71 12.42 -13.83
N SER A 241 29.61 11.93 -14.62
CA SER A 241 31.02 12.37 -14.56
C SER A 241 31.17 13.84 -14.99
N THR A 242 32.28 14.48 -14.60
CA THR A 242 32.60 15.83 -15.04
C THR A 242 32.58 15.94 -16.57
N GLN A 243 33.12 14.94 -17.27
CA GLN A 243 33.11 14.90 -18.73
C GLN A 243 31.70 14.85 -19.30
N THR A 244 30.83 14.02 -18.75
CA THR A 244 29.40 13.95 -19.18
C THR A 244 28.69 15.28 -18.99
N LEU A 245 28.97 16.00 -17.90
CA LEU A 245 28.40 17.33 -17.66
C LEU A 245 28.92 18.37 -18.65
N GLU A 246 30.18 18.26 -19.03
CA GLU A 246 30.78 19.10 -20.07
C GLU A 246 30.17 18.80 -21.44
N ASP A 247 30.02 17.51 -21.79
CA ASP A 247 29.38 17.08 -23.03
C ASP A 247 27.94 17.60 -23.12
N LEU A 248 27.17 17.54 -22.02
CA LEU A 248 25.82 18.11 -21.96
C LEU A 248 25.82 19.63 -22.19
N ARG A 249 26.82 20.37 -21.64
CA ARG A 249 26.95 21.82 -21.82
C ARG A 249 27.34 22.24 -23.23
N GLN A 250 27.97 21.31 -23.99
CA GLN A 250 28.40 21.55 -25.37
C GLN A 250 27.29 21.25 -26.40
N LEU A 251 26.16 20.65 -25.98
CA LEU A 251 25.05 20.38 -26.88
C LEU A 251 24.46 21.69 -27.40
N GLU A 252 24.13 21.70 -28.70
CA GLU A 252 23.44 22.81 -29.36
C GLU A 252 22.14 23.12 -28.65
N SER A 253 21.83 24.39 -28.45
CA SER A 253 20.62 24.87 -27.78
C SER A 253 20.51 24.57 -26.28
N VAL A 254 21.52 23.96 -25.66
CA VAL A 254 21.63 23.88 -24.19
C VAL A 254 22.24 25.19 -23.67
N LEU A 255 21.57 25.82 -22.73
CA LEU A 255 21.95 27.11 -22.16
C LEU A 255 22.71 26.95 -20.84
N ARG A 256 22.31 25.95 -20.02
CA ARG A 256 22.94 25.69 -18.71
C ARG A 256 22.62 24.30 -18.22
N VAL A 257 23.58 23.68 -17.54
CA VAL A 257 23.40 22.39 -16.85
C VAL A 257 23.86 22.55 -15.41
N ASP A 258 22.95 22.32 -14.50
CA ASP A 258 23.16 22.28 -13.04
C ASP A 258 22.89 20.85 -12.53
N ILE A 259 23.57 20.46 -11.46
CA ILE A 259 23.37 19.17 -10.80
C ILE A 259 23.16 19.36 -9.31
N VAL A 260 22.23 18.61 -8.74
CA VAL A 260 22.02 18.52 -7.29
C VAL A 260 22.14 17.05 -6.90
N GLU A 261 23.19 16.74 -6.17
CA GLU A 261 23.36 15.41 -5.58
C GLU A 261 22.42 15.26 -4.41
N ARG A 262 21.95 14.05 -4.21
CA ARG A 262 21.12 13.74 -3.06
C ARG A 262 22.04 13.40 -1.89
N VAL A 263 21.92 14.15 -0.83
CA VAL A 263 22.51 13.85 0.48
C VAL A 263 21.71 12.77 1.18
#